data_8b52517861ffc23ad2252b4a627516e2
#
_entry.id   8b52517861ffc23ad2252b4a627516e2
#
_cell.length_a   1.000
_cell.length_b   1.000
_cell.length_c   1.000
_cell.angle_alpha   90.00
_cell.angle_beta   90.00
_cell.angle_gamma   90.00
#
_symmetry.space_group_name_H-M   'P 1'
#
loop_
_entity.id
_entity.type
_entity.pdbx_description
1 polymer ?
#
loop_
_entity_poly.entity_id
_entity_poly.type
_entity_poly.pdbx_seq_one_letter_code
_entity_poly.pdbx_strand_id
1 'polypeptide(L)'
;MKIVVCSGGFDPIHSGHIAYFRAAKRMGDKLVVGVNSDEWLTRKKGKPFMPLQERLEIIQSIKYVDYTMKFIDDDDSARHLIKNVKLMWPNDEIIFANGGDRNETNNREAHVTGVSFAYGV
;
A
#
# COMPACT_ATOMS: atom_id res chain seq x y z
N MET A 1 3.90 16.22 -9.06
CA MET A 1 4.64 15.41 -8.07
C MET A 1 4.56 13.94 -8.44
N LYS A 2 5.40 13.14 -7.81
CA LYS A 2 5.31 11.68 -7.89
C LYS A 2 4.74 11.17 -6.58
N ILE A 3 3.62 10.48 -6.63
CA ILE A 3 2.94 9.90 -5.47
C ILE A 3 3.21 8.40 -5.50
N VAL A 4 3.90 7.90 -4.50
CA VAL A 4 4.21 6.47 -4.39
C VAL A 4 3.18 5.82 -3.47
N VAL A 5 2.66 4.66 -3.87
CA VAL A 5 1.63 3.93 -3.13
C VAL A 5 2.16 2.56 -2.77
N CYS A 6 2.05 2.21 -1.50
CA CYS A 6 2.30 0.87 -0.97
C CYS A 6 1.02 0.32 -0.37
N SER A 7 0.88 -0.98 -0.32
CA SER A 7 -0.24 -1.62 0.37
C SER A 7 0.20 -2.88 1.10
N GLY A 8 -0.56 -3.27 2.10
CA GLY A 8 -0.31 -4.51 2.83
C GLY A 8 -1.15 -4.63 4.08
N GLY A 9 -1.05 -5.79 4.72
CA GLY A 9 -1.72 -6.05 5.99
C GLY A 9 -0.97 -5.48 7.18
N PHE A 10 0.35 -5.56 7.16
CA PHE A 10 1.21 -5.04 8.22
C PHE A 10 0.79 -5.54 9.60
N ASP A 11 0.67 -6.85 9.73
CA ASP A 11 0.07 -7.46 10.90
C ASP A 11 0.88 -8.70 11.36
N PRO A 12 1.88 -8.53 12.24
CA PRO A 12 2.30 -7.26 12.82
C PRO A 12 3.22 -6.48 11.88
N ILE A 13 3.34 -5.19 12.12
CA ILE A 13 4.35 -4.38 11.47
C ILE A 13 5.73 -4.71 12.04
N HIS A 14 6.74 -4.70 11.17
CA HIS A 14 8.12 -5.01 11.61
C HIS A 14 9.14 -4.23 10.76
N SER A 15 10.43 -4.42 11.08
CA SER A 15 11.50 -3.65 10.43
C SER A 15 11.57 -3.83 8.92
N GLY A 16 11.16 -4.99 8.40
CA GLY A 16 11.08 -5.21 6.96
C GLY A 16 10.10 -4.28 6.28
N HIS A 17 8.98 -3.98 6.92
CA HIS A 17 8.00 -3.02 6.42
C HIS A 17 8.56 -1.60 6.44
N ILE A 18 9.32 -1.25 7.48
CA ILE A 18 9.95 0.07 7.55
C ILE A 18 10.96 0.25 6.43
N ALA A 19 11.76 -0.80 6.14
CA ALA A 19 12.70 -0.77 5.03
C ALA A 19 11.99 -0.60 3.68
N TYR A 20 10.85 -1.26 3.51
CA TYR A 20 9.99 -1.13 2.33
C TYR A 20 9.50 0.32 2.17
N PHE A 21 8.99 0.91 3.23
CA PHE A 21 8.51 2.30 3.17
C PHE A 21 9.65 3.28 2.89
N ARG A 22 10.82 3.06 3.48
CA ARG A 22 11.99 3.91 3.23
C ARG A 22 12.37 3.86 1.75
N ALA A 23 12.44 2.66 1.18
CA ALA A 23 12.79 2.49 -0.24
C ALA A 23 11.73 3.13 -1.15
N ALA A 24 10.45 2.92 -0.83
CA ALA A 24 9.34 3.48 -1.61
C ALA A 24 9.34 5.01 -1.57
N LYS A 25 9.58 5.60 -0.40
CA LYS A 25 9.62 7.06 -0.27
C LYS A 25 10.68 7.69 -1.16
N ARG A 26 11.80 7.02 -1.35
CA ARG A 26 12.88 7.52 -2.22
C ARG A 26 12.50 7.58 -3.68
N MET A 27 11.42 6.93 -4.09
CA MET A 27 10.98 6.88 -5.49
C MET A 27 10.12 8.07 -5.88
N GLY A 28 9.69 8.90 -4.93
CA GLY A 28 8.81 10.02 -5.24
C GLY A 28 8.78 11.08 -4.16
N ASP A 29 7.78 11.94 -4.26
CA ASP A 29 7.67 13.10 -3.37
C ASP A 29 6.82 12.80 -2.14
N LYS A 30 5.79 11.97 -2.28
CA LYS A 30 4.91 11.58 -1.17
C LYS A 30 4.72 10.08 -1.19
N LEU A 31 4.59 9.50 0.01
CA LEU A 31 4.29 8.08 0.19
C LEU A 31 2.91 7.93 0.84
N VAL A 32 2.04 7.19 0.16
CA VAL A 32 0.73 6.80 0.67
C VAL A 32 0.76 5.30 0.95
N VAL A 33 0.38 4.91 2.14
CA VAL A 33 0.33 3.50 2.52
C VAL A 33 -1.13 3.10 2.75
N GLY A 34 -1.63 2.19 1.93
CA GLY A 34 -2.93 1.58 2.10
C GLY A 34 -2.82 0.36 3.00
N VAL A 35 -3.74 0.25 3.95
CA VAL A 35 -3.72 -0.83 4.94
C VAL A 35 -4.94 -1.72 4.72
N ASN A 36 -4.70 -3.03 4.58
CA ASN A 36 -5.76 -3.99 4.35
C ASN A 36 -6.70 -4.09 5.55
N SER A 37 -7.97 -4.40 5.25
CA SER A 37 -9.01 -4.53 6.26
C SER A 37 -8.79 -5.73 7.18
N ASP A 38 -9.50 -5.74 8.31
CA ASP A 38 -9.53 -6.89 9.21
C ASP A 38 -10.16 -8.11 8.51
N GLU A 39 -11.15 -7.89 7.66
CA GLU A 39 -11.83 -8.93 6.88
C GLU A 39 -10.84 -9.61 5.94
N TRP A 40 -9.98 -8.83 5.28
CA TRP A 40 -8.94 -9.38 4.41
C TRP A 40 -7.96 -10.25 5.19
N LEU A 41 -7.52 -9.78 6.38
CA LEU A 41 -6.64 -10.55 7.24
C LEU A 41 -7.31 -11.84 7.73
N THR A 42 -8.61 -11.79 8.03
CA THR A 42 -9.37 -12.97 8.44
C THR A 42 -9.40 -14.02 7.33
N ARG A 43 -9.61 -13.60 6.07
CA ARG A 43 -9.55 -14.50 4.94
C ARG A 43 -8.14 -15.09 4.76
N LYS A 44 -7.11 -14.28 4.99
CA LYS A 44 -5.72 -14.65 4.74
C LYS A 44 -5.15 -15.57 5.81
N LYS A 45 -5.44 -15.33 7.08
CA LYS A 45 -4.79 -16.04 8.19
C LYS A 45 -5.68 -16.37 9.38
N GLY A 46 -6.98 -16.22 9.25
CA GLY A 46 -7.94 -16.61 10.28
C GLY A 46 -8.41 -15.49 11.17
N LYS A 47 -7.53 -14.60 11.59
CA LYS A 47 -7.90 -13.41 12.38
C LYS A 47 -6.76 -12.41 12.35
N PRO A 48 -7.06 -11.11 12.53
CA PRO A 48 -5.98 -10.12 12.65
C PRO A 48 -5.28 -10.25 14.00
N PHE A 49 -3.97 -10.02 14.00
CA PHE A 49 -3.19 -9.89 15.22
C PHE A 49 -3.43 -8.52 15.86
N MET A 50 -3.46 -7.46 15.03
CA MET A 50 -3.77 -6.10 15.44
C MET A 50 -4.95 -5.58 14.62
N PRO A 51 -5.95 -4.94 15.25
CA PRO A 51 -7.08 -4.38 14.51
C PRO A 51 -6.64 -3.22 13.60
N LEU A 52 -7.43 -2.95 12.60
CA LEU A 52 -7.11 -1.95 11.57
C LEU A 52 -6.74 -0.59 12.16
N GLN A 53 -7.51 -0.11 13.14
CA GLN A 53 -7.25 1.20 13.74
C GLN A 53 -5.85 1.27 14.36
N GLU A 54 -5.43 0.22 15.02
CA GLU A 54 -4.09 0.13 15.62
C GLU A 54 -3.01 0.16 14.54
N ARG A 55 -3.19 -0.61 13.47
CA ARG A 55 -2.24 -0.64 12.37
C ARG A 55 -2.13 0.71 11.66
N LEU A 56 -3.25 1.37 11.42
CA LEU A 56 -3.26 2.71 10.81
C LEU A 56 -2.48 3.71 11.66
N GLU A 57 -2.69 3.69 12.96
CA GLU A 57 -2.04 4.63 13.87
C GLU A 57 -0.53 4.43 13.90
N ILE A 58 -0.08 3.17 13.99
CA ILE A 58 1.35 2.87 14.00
C ILE A 58 2.00 3.31 12.68
N ILE A 59 1.41 2.97 11.55
CA ILE A 59 1.97 3.27 10.24
C ILE A 59 2.02 4.79 10.01
N GLN A 60 0.99 5.51 10.40
CA GLN A 60 0.97 6.97 10.26
C GLN A 60 2.09 7.63 11.06
N SER A 61 2.59 6.98 12.11
CA SER A 61 3.68 7.50 12.94
C SER A 61 5.07 7.28 12.35
N ILE A 62 5.18 6.50 11.28
CA ILE A 62 6.47 6.19 10.64
C ILE A 62 6.90 7.39 9.80
N LYS A 63 8.15 7.84 10.00
CA LYS A 63 8.64 9.10 9.40
C LYS A 63 8.62 9.13 7.87
N TYR A 64 8.66 7.99 7.21
CA TYR A 64 8.65 7.92 5.75
C TYR A 64 7.26 8.05 5.14
N VAL A 65 6.21 7.88 5.96
CA VAL A 65 4.83 7.81 5.50
C VAL A 65 4.17 9.18 5.60
N ASP A 66 3.66 9.67 4.48
CA ASP A 66 2.94 10.95 4.44
C ASP A 66 1.46 10.76 4.73
N TYR A 67 0.85 9.69 4.20
CA TYR A 67 -0.58 9.41 4.40
C TYR A 67 -0.80 7.92 4.57
N THR A 68 -1.73 7.55 5.44
CA THR A 68 -2.26 6.19 5.53
C THR A 68 -3.74 6.21 5.22
N MET A 69 -4.23 5.14 4.61
CA MET A 69 -5.67 5.01 4.37
C MET A 69 -6.09 3.56 4.32
N LYS A 70 -7.33 3.32 4.73
CA LYS A 70 -8.00 2.05 4.50
C LYS A 70 -8.60 2.07 3.10
N PHE A 71 -8.92 0.91 2.57
CA PHE A 71 -9.52 0.78 1.24
C PHE A 71 -10.37 -0.49 1.16
N ILE A 72 -11.25 -0.55 0.16
CA ILE A 72 -12.07 -1.74 -0.08
C ILE A 72 -11.16 -2.79 -0.74
N ASP A 73 -11.08 -3.96 -0.14
CA ASP A 73 -10.21 -5.04 -0.58
C ASP A 73 -10.93 -6.38 -0.74
N ASP A 74 -12.24 -6.32 -1.03
CA ASP A 74 -13.08 -7.52 -1.19
C ASP A 74 -12.59 -8.42 -2.31
N ASP A 75 -11.96 -7.85 -3.33
CA ASP A 75 -11.43 -8.57 -4.50
C ASP A 75 -9.98 -8.99 -4.32
N ASP A 76 -9.43 -8.85 -3.13
CA ASP A 76 -8.04 -9.18 -2.78
C ASP A 76 -7.00 -8.36 -3.55
N SER A 77 -7.39 -7.20 -4.09
CA SER A 77 -6.47 -6.30 -4.80
C SER A 77 -6.44 -4.92 -4.17
N ALA A 78 -5.44 -4.13 -4.56
CA ALA A 78 -5.31 -2.73 -4.14
C ALA A 78 -5.87 -1.75 -5.17
N ARG A 79 -6.70 -2.22 -6.10
CA ARG A 79 -7.26 -1.36 -7.16
C ARG A 79 -8.04 -0.18 -6.61
N HIS A 80 -8.86 -0.42 -5.59
CA HIS A 80 -9.64 0.64 -4.97
C HIS A 80 -8.76 1.70 -4.32
N LEU A 81 -7.67 1.27 -3.68
CA LEU A 81 -6.67 2.18 -3.11
C LEU A 81 -6.07 3.07 -4.20
N ILE A 82 -5.61 2.47 -5.29
CA ILE A 82 -4.99 3.23 -6.39
C ILE A 82 -5.97 4.23 -6.98
N LYS A 83 -7.23 3.84 -7.18
CA LYS A 83 -8.25 4.74 -7.70
C LYS A 83 -8.49 5.92 -6.76
N ASN A 84 -8.53 5.68 -5.46
CA ASN A 84 -8.68 6.75 -4.47
C ASN A 84 -7.51 7.72 -4.51
N VAL A 85 -6.28 7.21 -4.63
CA VAL A 85 -5.09 8.05 -4.73
C VAL A 85 -5.14 8.91 -5.99
N LYS A 86 -5.56 8.35 -7.12
CA LYS A 86 -5.71 9.10 -8.37
C LYS A 86 -6.74 10.21 -8.24
N LEU A 87 -7.81 9.98 -7.48
CA LEU A 87 -8.82 11.03 -7.24
C LEU A 87 -8.26 12.14 -6.36
N MET A 88 -7.41 11.82 -5.40
CA MET A 88 -6.79 12.81 -4.51
C MET A 88 -5.71 13.64 -5.22
N TRP A 89 -4.99 13.03 -6.14
CA TRP A 89 -3.91 13.69 -6.90
C TRP A 89 -4.09 13.44 -8.40
N PRO A 90 -5.12 14.04 -9.03
CA PRO A 90 -5.49 13.70 -10.41
C PRO A 90 -4.47 14.14 -11.46
N ASN A 91 -3.60 15.08 -11.13
CA ASN A 91 -2.61 15.62 -12.07
C ASN A 91 -1.19 15.16 -11.79
N ASP A 92 -1.01 14.27 -10.83
CA ASP A 92 0.30 13.79 -10.42
C ASP A 92 0.58 12.38 -10.94
N GLU A 93 1.85 12.05 -11.07
CA GLU A 93 2.27 10.70 -11.44
C GLU A 93 2.07 9.77 -10.25
N ILE A 94 1.45 8.62 -10.49
CA ILE A 94 1.19 7.61 -9.46
C ILE A 94 2.09 6.40 -9.74
N ILE A 95 2.84 5.98 -8.73
CA ILE A 95 3.71 4.80 -8.80
C ILE A 95 3.26 3.83 -7.71
N PHE A 96 2.82 2.64 -8.13
CA PHE A 96 2.49 1.58 -7.18
C PHE A 96 3.72 0.72 -6.95
N ALA A 97 4.27 0.75 -5.74
CA ALA A 97 5.51 0.07 -5.39
C ALA A 97 5.20 -1.28 -4.76
N ASN A 98 5.57 -2.35 -5.46
CA ASN A 98 5.40 -3.71 -4.98
C ASN A 98 6.68 -4.18 -4.28
N GLY A 99 6.50 -4.78 -3.10
CA GLY A 99 7.60 -5.41 -2.39
C GLY A 99 7.56 -6.93 -2.54
N GLY A 100 8.52 -7.60 -1.92
CA GLY A 100 8.56 -9.04 -1.81
C GLY A 100 8.62 -9.75 -3.15
N ASP A 101 7.76 -10.74 -3.34
CA ASP A 101 7.74 -11.62 -4.49
C ASP A 101 6.77 -11.20 -5.60
N ARG A 102 6.18 -10.00 -5.52
CA ARG A 102 5.34 -9.48 -6.59
C ARG A 102 6.15 -9.17 -7.83
N ASN A 103 5.60 -9.51 -8.99
CA ASN A 103 6.21 -9.23 -10.29
C ASN A 103 5.11 -9.01 -11.35
N GLU A 104 5.52 -8.82 -12.59
CA GLU A 104 4.58 -8.52 -13.69
C GLU A 104 3.53 -9.61 -13.91
N THR A 105 3.85 -10.86 -13.60
CA THR A 105 2.94 -11.98 -13.87
C THR A 105 1.91 -12.18 -12.77
N ASN A 106 2.20 -11.77 -11.52
CA ASN A 106 1.29 -11.92 -10.40
C ASN A 106 0.74 -10.60 -9.86
N ASN A 107 0.91 -9.51 -10.59
CA ASN A 107 0.40 -8.19 -10.22
C ASN A 107 -1.11 -8.13 -10.46
N ARG A 108 -1.87 -8.08 -9.37
CA ARG A 108 -3.35 -8.03 -9.42
C ARG A 108 -3.90 -6.68 -9.87
N GLU A 109 -3.07 -5.64 -9.87
CA GLU A 109 -3.44 -4.28 -10.21
C GLU A 109 -3.01 -3.86 -11.61
N ALA A 110 -2.42 -4.78 -12.39
CA ALA A 110 -1.77 -4.45 -13.67
C ALA A 110 -2.69 -3.80 -14.71
N HIS A 111 -3.99 -4.03 -14.63
CA HIS A 111 -4.95 -3.47 -15.59
C HIS A 111 -5.45 -2.07 -15.20
N VAL A 112 -5.02 -1.51 -14.08
CA VAL A 112 -5.36 -0.13 -13.73
C VAL A 112 -4.52 0.79 -14.58
N THR A 113 -5.18 1.64 -15.37
CA THR A 113 -4.49 2.56 -16.30
C THR A 113 -4.01 3.82 -15.59
N GLY A 114 -3.00 4.47 -16.17
CA GLY A 114 -2.49 5.74 -15.66
C GLY A 114 -1.62 5.61 -14.42
N VAL A 115 -1.06 4.42 -14.18
CA VAL A 115 -0.23 4.13 -13.01
C VAL A 115 0.99 3.36 -13.47
N SER A 116 2.15 3.73 -12.93
CA SER A 116 3.39 2.98 -13.12
C SER A 116 3.56 1.97 -12.00
N PHE A 117 4.15 0.81 -12.30
CA PHE A 117 4.36 -0.25 -11.31
C PHE A 117 5.86 -0.48 -11.12
N ALA A 118 6.30 -0.50 -9.86
CA ALA A 118 7.65 -0.86 -9.48
C ALA A 118 7.62 -2.18 -8.72
N TYR A 119 8.66 -2.99 -8.87
CA TYR A 119 8.74 -4.32 -8.27
C TYR A 119 10.05 -4.46 -7.49
N GLY A 120 10.01 -5.33 -6.47
CA GLY A 120 11.20 -5.61 -5.66
C GLY A 120 11.66 -4.45 -4.79
N VAL A 121 10.74 -3.61 -4.40
CA VAL A 121 11.03 -2.43 -3.59
C VAL A 121 11.36 -2.77 -2.14
#